data_526c586f5d175e6472c3996291b4c573
#
_entry.id   526c586f5d175e6472c3996291b4c573
#
_cell.length_a   1.000
_cell.length_b   1.000
_cell.length_c   1.000
_cell.angle_alpha   90.00
_cell.angle_beta   90.00
_cell.angle_gamma   90.00
#
_symmetry.space_group_name_H-M   'P 1'
#
loop_
_entity.id
_entity.type
_entity.pdbx_description
1 polymer ?
#
loop_
_entity_poly.entity_id
_entity_poly.type
_entity_poly.pdbx_seq_one_letter_code
_entity_poly.pdbx_strand_id
1 'polypeptide(L)'
;MNEQNLQQSQNESECSDDYPAKSKENEILLHKIKLKLFIDENFKGSTFEEWQNWNWQIKNSITNTENLLMVLGKKKNGTIINMPQNHLPFRITPYYVYLLDTLPSDHPLYKTIIPTVNELNSIKGEKEDPLDEGKYSPVPNIVHRYPDRALFLVTNSCSTYCRYCTRSHKVSKEDHITATQSQWEKGFQYVENHPEIRDVIISGGDPLTLRDDQIEYILRRLRNIEHVEIIRIGTKVPVVLPMRITKELTDIFKKYHPLFMSIHFTHPNELTPEVQLACNMLADAGIPLGSQSVLLKGINDSVEIFRRLNKGLLKIRVRPYYIYQCDPIPGSEHFRTDIQVGLDIIKGLRGFTSGYAVPQFVIDAPGGGGKIPLLPNYVKEIRENEIILTNYLDQEYSYPL
;
A
#
# COMPACT_ATOMS: atom_id res chain seq x y z
N MET A 1 -6.38 15.38 43.14
CA MET A 1 -6.11 13.99 42.70
C MET A 1 -4.65 13.92 42.27
N ASN A 2 -3.93 12.98 42.85
CA ASN A 2 -2.50 13.03 43.14
C ASN A 2 -1.56 13.04 41.94
N GLU A 3 -0.51 13.85 42.07
CA GLU A 3 0.72 13.87 41.23
C GLU A 3 1.43 12.52 41.08
N GLN A 4 1.06 11.51 41.86
CA GLN A 4 1.63 10.15 41.79
C GLN A 4 1.19 9.33 40.55
N ASN A 5 0.10 9.69 39.87
CA ASN A 5 -0.34 9.00 38.63
C ASN A 5 0.30 9.55 37.36
N LEU A 6 0.98 10.69 37.43
CA LEU A 6 1.74 11.26 36.31
C LEU A 6 3.17 10.68 36.22
N GLN A 7 3.70 10.15 37.32
CA GLN A 7 5.05 9.57 37.36
C GLN A 7 5.13 8.09 36.92
N GLN A 8 4.00 7.37 36.92
CA GLN A 8 4.01 5.98 36.44
C GLN A 8 3.93 5.83 34.91
N SER A 9 3.57 6.88 34.16
CA SER A 9 3.61 6.87 32.67
C SER A 9 4.97 7.36 32.10
N GLN A 10 5.92 7.78 32.93
CA GLN A 10 7.23 8.29 32.50
C GLN A 10 8.36 7.24 32.54
N ASN A 11 8.08 6.01 32.98
CA ASN A 11 9.07 4.93 33.01
C ASN A 11 9.00 3.96 31.84
N GLU A 12 8.35 4.33 30.70
CA GLU A 12 8.63 3.67 29.44
C GLU A 12 9.90 4.30 28.85
N SER A 13 10.97 3.51 28.89
CA SER A 13 12.31 3.78 28.42
C SER A 13 12.34 4.74 27.22
N GLU A 14 12.84 5.95 27.43
CA GLU A 14 13.46 6.76 26.40
C GLU A 14 14.50 5.90 25.68
N CYS A 15 14.11 5.30 24.56
CA CYS A 15 15.04 4.79 23.57
C CYS A 15 15.72 6.03 22.99
N SER A 16 16.82 6.44 23.56
CA SER A 16 17.69 7.50 23.04
C SER A 16 18.10 7.10 21.62
N ASP A 17 17.63 7.84 20.61
CA ASP A 17 18.01 7.71 19.19
C ASP A 17 19.50 8.13 18.94
N ASP A 18 20.33 8.25 19.95
CA ASP A 18 21.78 8.48 19.89
C ASP A 18 22.56 7.17 19.81
N TYR A 19 22.32 6.38 18.75
CA TYR A 19 23.26 5.34 18.35
C TYR A 19 24.49 6.00 17.69
N PRO A 20 25.71 5.72 18.15
CA PRO A 20 26.92 6.26 17.53
C PRO A 20 27.01 5.82 16.05
N ALA A 21 27.54 6.68 15.19
CA ALA A 21 27.64 6.46 13.72
C ALA A 21 28.21 5.07 13.35
N LYS A 22 29.14 4.55 14.15
CA LYS A 22 29.71 3.18 14.02
C LYS A 22 28.69 2.06 14.13
N SER A 23 27.57 2.24 14.86
CA SER A 23 26.54 1.20 14.98
C SER A 23 25.70 1.11 13.69
N LYS A 24 25.41 2.24 13.05
CA LYS A 24 24.68 2.28 11.78
C LYS A 24 25.49 1.67 10.61
N GLU A 25 26.80 1.93 10.55
CA GLU A 25 27.69 1.31 9.56
C GLU A 25 27.74 -0.22 9.72
N ASN A 26 27.83 -0.71 10.95
CA ASN A 26 27.80 -2.14 11.23
C ASN A 26 26.45 -2.80 10.88
N GLU A 27 25.34 -2.13 11.11
CA GLU A 27 24.00 -2.61 10.72
C GLU A 27 23.88 -2.70 9.18
N ILE A 28 24.34 -1.70 8.45
CA ILE A 28 24.37 -1.68 6.98
C ILE A 28 25.26 -2.81 6.44
N LEU A 29 26.45 -3.00 7.02
CA LEU A 29 27.35 -4.06 6.63
C LEU A 29 26.73 -5.45 6.88
N LEU A 30 26.14 -5.65 8.05
CA LEU A 30 25.46 -6.91 8.39
C LEU A 30 24.30 -7.21 7.45
N HIS A 31 23.51 -6.19 7.09
CA HIS A 31 22.43 -6.32 6.11
C HIS A 31 22.98 -6.76 4.74
N LYS A 32 24.05 -6.12 4.24
CA LYS A 32 24.68 -6.51 2.97
C LYS A 32 25.24 -7.94 3.00
N ILE A 33 25.82 -8.36 4.11
CA ILE A 33 26.34 -9.74 4.26
C ILE A 33 25.17 -10.74 4.22
N LYS A 34 24.10 -10.49 4.99
CA LYS A 34 22.91 -11.36 5.00
C LYS A 34 22.27 -11.47 3.62
N LEU A 35 22.15 -10.33 2.93
CA LEU A 35 21.61 -10.30 1.57
C LEU A 35 22.48 -11.10 0.60
N LYS A 36 23.79 -10.95 0.67
CA LYS A 36 24.71 -11.73 -0.17
C LYS A 36 24.57 -13.23 0.07
N LEU A 37 24.56 -13.67 1.32
CA LEU A 37 24.37 -15.07 1.69
C LEU A 37 23.02 -15.60 1.14
N PHE A 38 21.95 -14.84 1.29
CA PHE A 38 20.65 -15.22 0.75
C PHE A 38 20.66 -15.39 -0.78
N ILE A 39 21.32 -14.47 -1.51
CA ILE A 39 21.46 -14.56 -2.98
C ILE A 39 22.25 -15.82 -3.37
N ASP A 40 23.42 -16.04 -2.73
CA ASP A 40 24.31 -17.17 -3.04
C ASP A 40 23.62 -18.51 -2.78
N GLU A 41 22.76 -18.59 -1.76
CA GLU A 41 22.05 -19.82 -1.39
C GLU A 41 20.85 -20.08 -2.31
N ASN A 42 20.02 -19.08 -2.59
CA ASN A 42 18.71 -19.24 -3.20
C ASN A 42 18.66 -18.90 -4.69
N PHE A 43 19.59 -18.06 -5.19
CA PHE A 43 19.66 -17.61 -6.58
C PHE A 43 21.08 -17.85 -7.14
N LYS A 44 21.52 -19.10 -7.11
CA LYS A 44 22.88 -19.51 -7.45
C LYS A 44 23.35 -18.95 -8.79
N GLY A 45 24.54 -18.35 -8.78
CA GLY A 45 25.16 -17.76 -9.96
C GLY A 45 24.71 -16.33 -10.26
N SER A 46 23.77 -15.78 -9.50
CA SER A 46 23.37 -14.38 -9.64
C SER A 46 24.32 -13.45 -8.90
N THR A 47 24.61 -12.31 -9.52
CA THR A 47 25.42 -11.25 -8.92
C THR A 47 24.59 -10.26 -8.12
N PHE A 48 25.25 -9.47 -7.27
CA PHE A 48 24.59 -8.38 -6.56
C PHE A 48 24.06 -7.29 -7.54
N GLU A 49 24.74 -7.07 -8.67
CA GLU A 49 24.32 -6.14 -9.70
C GLU A 49 23.01 -6.60 -10.38
N GLU A 50 22.92 -7.89 -10.72
CA GLU A 50 21.68 -8.47 -11.23
C GLU A 50 20.56 -8.36 -10.22
N TRP A 51 20.81 -8.63 -8.93
CA TRP A 51 19.83 -8.43 -7.85
C TRP A 51 19.27 -7.02 -7.81
N GLN A 52 20.11 -5.99 -8.05
CA GLN A 52 19.69 -4.58 -8.10
C GLN A 52 18.93 -4.24 -9.39
N ASN A 53 18.88 -5.12 -10.37
CA ASN A 53 18.14 -4.91 -11.60
C ASN A 53 16.69 -5.33 -11.45
N TRP A 54 15.76 -4.38 -11.55
CA TRP A 54 14.34 -4.66 -11.38
C TRP A 54 13.77 -5.63 -12.41
N ASN A 55 14.30 -5.66 -13.66
CA ASN A 55 13.88 -6.64 -14.66
C ASN A 55 14.30 -8.05 -14.25
N TRP A 56 15.49 -8.20 -13.67
CA TRP A 56 15.94 -9.48 -13.10
C TRP A 56 14.99 -9.92 -11.99
N GLN A 57 14.58 -9.03 -11.07
CA GLN A 57 13.62 -9.31 -9.99
C GLN A 57 12.29 -9.81 -10.54
N ILE A 58 11.76 -9.16 -11.59
CA ILE A 58 10.51 -9.57 -12.25
C ILE A 58 10.67 -10.96 -12.91
N LYS A 59 11.77 -11.18 -13.64
CA LYS A 59 12.05 -12.44 -14.34
C LYS A 59 12.20 -13.61 -13.37
N ASN A 60 12.81 -13.37 -12.22
CA ASN A 60 13.06 -14.37 -11.19
C ASN A 60 11.97 -14.39 -10.08
N SER A 61 10.82 -13.74 -10.31
CA SER A 61 9.70 -13.82 -9.38
C SER A 61 9.26 -15.27 -9.16
N ILE A 62 9.01 -15.61 -7.90
CA ILE A 62 8.51 -16.93 -7.52
C ILE A 62 7.00 -16.95 -7.73
N THR A 63 6.52 -17.90 -8.54
CA THR A 63 5.11 -18.01 -8.96
C THR A 63 4.43 -19.30 -8.52
N ASN A 64 5.17 -20.20 -7.85
CA ASN A 64 4.61 -21.42 -7.27
C ASN A 64 5.08 -21.60 -5.83
N THR A 65 4.27 -22.29 -5.05
CA THR A 65 4.49 -22.46 -3.61
C THR A 65 5.63 -23.44 -3.30
N GLU A 66 5.95 -24.36 -4.21
CA GLU A 66 7.06 -25.31 -4.05
C GLU A 66 8.40 -24.56 -4.06
N ASN A 67 8.62 -23.69 -5.04
CA ASN A 67 9.81 -22.84 -5.10
C ASN A 67 9.91 -21.89 -3.90
N LEU A 68 8.76 -21.35 -3.44
CA LEU A 68 8.72 -20.53 -2.24
C LEU A 68 9.18 -21.31 -1.00
N LEU A 69 8.68 -22.55 -0.84
CA LEU A 69 9.07 -23.42 0.28
C LEU A 69 10.54 -23.83 0.22
N MET A 70 11.12 -23.98 -0.97
CA MET A 70 12.56 -24.22 -1.12
C MET A 70 13.38 -23.03 -0.60
N VAL A 71 12.98 -21.80 -0.93
CA VAL A 71 13.69 -20.58 -0.52
C VAL A 71 13.50 -20.27 0.97
N LEU A 72 12.27 -20.33 1.47
CA LEU A 72 11.97 -20.02 2.88
C LEU A 72 12.27 -21.20 3.83
N GLY A 73 12.66 -22.36 3.27
CA GLY A 73 12.98 -23.56 4.03
C GLY A 73 11.77 -24.16 4.77
N LYS A 74 12.01 -25.26 5.49
CA LYS A 74 11.00 -25.93 6.33
C LYS A 74 10.57 -25.11 7.55
N LYS A 75 10.95 -23.85 7.64
CA LYS A 75 10.67 -22.94 8.78
C LYS A 75 9.16 -22.64 8.96
N LYS A 76 8.27 -23.19 8.10
CA LYS A 76 6.86 -22.82 8.13
C LYS A 76 5.94 -23.99 8.40
N ASN A 77 5.40 -23.97 9.61
CA ASN A 77 4.27 -24.79 10.04
C ASN A 77 2.94 -24.13 9.62
N GLY A 78 2.71 -23.89 8.34
CA GLY A 78 1.45 -23.36 7.85
C GLY A 78 1.00 -24.12 6.61
N THR A 79 -0.30 -24.32 6.43
CA THR A 79 -0.84 -24.95 5.23
C THR A 79 -0.79 -23.96 4.08
N ILE A 80 0.41 -23.83 3.48
CA ILE A 80 0.56 -23.13 2.20
C ILE A 80 -0.07 -24.03 1.14
N ILE A 81 -0.93 -23.48 0.31
CA ILE A 81 -1.61 -24.22 -0.74
C ILE A 81 -1.33 -23.64 -2.13
N ASN A 82 -1.34 -24.51 -3.13
CA ASN A 82 -1.48 -24.06 -4.51
C ASN A 82 -2.93 -23.65 -4.74
N MET A 83 -3.13 -22.39 -5.14
CA MET A 83 -4.48 -21.88 -5.40
C MET A 83 -5.07 -22.54 -6.65
N PRO A 84 -6.38 -22.88 -6.64
CA PRO A 84 -7.08 -23.32 -7.83
C PRO A 84 -7.01 -22.28 -8.95
N GLN A 85 -7.12 -22.70 -10.23
CA GLN A 85 -6.99 -21.84 -11.40
C GLN A 85 -7.91 -20.60 -11.40
N ASN A 86 -9.05 -20.69 -10.74
CA ASN A 86 -10.05 -19.60 -10.67
C ASN A 86 -9.75 -18.54 -9.60
N HIS A 87 -8.70 -18.73 -8.79
CA HIS A 87 -8.32 -17.83 -7.72
C HIS A 87 -7.15 -16.94 -8.15
N LEU A 88 -6.89 -15.89 -7.36
CA LEU A 88 -5.74 -15.02 -7.57
C LEU A 88 -4.46 -15.89 -7.52
N PRO A 89 -3.64 -15.92 -8.60
CA PRO A 89 -2.41 -16.68 -8.59
C PRO A 89 -1.41 -16.15 -7.56
N PHE A 90 -0.33 -16.89 -7.38
CA PHE A 90 0.76 -16.49 -6.50
C PHE A 90 1.90 -15.87 -7.33
N ARG A 91 2.41 -14.74 -6.87
CA ARG A 91 3.63 -14.10 -7.37
C ARG A 91 4.27 -13.24 -6.30
N ILE A 92 5.58 -13.39 -6.14
CA ILE A 92 6.38 -12.59 -5.20
C ILE A 92 7.78 -12.34 -5.80
N THR A 93 8.31 -11.14 -5.60
CA THR A 93 9.68 -10.81 -6.04
C THR A 93 10.73 -11.45 -5.13
N PRO A 94 11.94 -11.79 -5.65
CA PRO A 94 13.05 -12.26 -4.83
C PRO A 94 13.37 -11.33 -3.65
N TYR A 95 13.32 -10.00 -3.86
CA TYR A 95 13.51 -9.00 -2.83
C TYR A 95 12.50 -9.16 -1.67
N TYR A 96 11.21 -9.29 -1.99
CA TYR A 96 10.20 -9.39 -0.94
C TYR A 96 10.23 -10.75 -0.23
N VAL A 97 10.68 -11.82 -0.91
CA VAL A 97 10.99 -13.11 -0.26
C VAL A 97 12.14 -12.95 0.73
N TYR A 98 13.23 -12.24 0.35
CA TYR A 98 14.32 -11.93 1.26
C TYR A 98 13.82 -11.17 2.49
N LEU A 99 12.99 -10.14 2.31
CA LEU A 99 12.37 -9.44 3.44
C LEU A 99 11.65 -10.43 4.37
N LEU A 100 10.79 -11.29 3.81
CA LEU A 100 10.07 -12.28 4.60
C LEU A 100 11.02 -13.25 5.32
N ASP A 101 12.11 -13.70 4.68
CA ASP A 101 13.09 -14.61 5.27
C ASP A 101 13.81 -14.00 6.49
N THR A 102 13.96 -12.67 6.54
CA THR A 102 14.52 -11.96 7.70
C THR A 102 13.58 -11.92 8.91
N LEU A 103 12.30 -12.24 8.74
CA LEU A 103 11.27 -12.17 9.78
C LEU A 103 11.05 -13.53 10.45
N PRO A 104 10.53 -13.57 11.69
CA PRO A 104 10.10 -14.80 12.34
C PRO A 104 9.13 -15.58 11.43
N SER A 105 9.18 -16.91 11.48
CA SER A 105 8.39 -17.80 10.61
C SER A 105 6.87 -17.65 10.76
N ASP A 106 6.39 -17.16 11.90
CA ASP A 106 4.98 -16.89 12.23
C ASP A 106 4.59 -15.44 12.02
N HIS A 107 5.52 -14.59 11.51
CA HIS A 107 5.26 -13.17 11.35
C HIS A 107 4.04 -12.90 10.46
N PRO A 108 3.09 -12.04 10.85
CA PRO A 108 1.80 -11.88 10.18
C PRO A 108 1.91 -11.35 8.74
N LEU A 109 2.99 -10.65 8.39
CA LEU A 109 3.21 -10.12 7.04
C LEU A 109 3.21 -11.21 5.96
N TYR A 110 3.55 -12.44 6.30
CA TYR A 110 3.47 -13.58 5.39
C TYR A 110 2.05 -13.80 4.84
N LYS A 111 1.02 -13.61 5.66
CA LYS A 111 -0.39 -13.82 5.28
C LYS A 111 -0.82 -12.86 4.16
N THR A 112 -0.15 -11.73 3.99
CA THR A 112 -0.51 -10.74 2.98
C THR A 112 -0.16 -11.18 1.56
N ILE A 113 0.73 -12.16 1.41
CA ILE A 113 1.31 -12.58 0.12
C ILE A 113 1.15 -14.08 -0.12
N ILE A 114 1.31 -14.89 0.93
CA ILE A 114 1.31 -16.36 0.81
C ILE A 114 -0.12 -16.88 0.86
N PRO A 115 -0.57 -17.63 -0.17
CA PRO A 115 -1.92 -18.18 -0.22
C PRO A 115 -2.15 -19.21 0.88
N THR A 116 -3.32 -19.19 1.48
CA THR A 116 -3.74 -20.09 2.55
C THR A 116 -5.11 -20.71 2.27
N VAL A 117 -5.41 -21.82 2.94
CA VAL A 117 -6.73 -22.50 2.85
C VAL A 117 -7.90 -21.57 3.22
N ASN A 118 -7.67 -20.53 4.03
CA ASN A 118 -8.70 -19.59 4.43
C ASN A 118 -9.28 -18.81 3.24
N GLU A 119 -8.50 -18.63 2.17
CA GLU A 119 -8.94 -17.93 0.97
C GLU A 119 -9.94 -18.73 0.12
N LEU A 120 -10.08 -20.03 0.38
CA LEU A 120 -11.09 -20.89 -0.27
C LEU A 120 -12.47 -20.72 0.33
N ASN A 121 -12.58 -20.08 1.49
CA ASN A 121 -13.84 -19.80 2.14
C ASN A 121 -14.45 -18.53 1.56
N SER A 122 -15.75 -18.57 1.28
CA SER A 122 -16.51 -17.40 0.86
C SER A 122 -17.76 -17.31 1.74
N ILE A 123 -18.08 -16.10 2.18
CA ILE A 123 -19.26 -15.87 3.03
C ILE A 123 -20.27 -14.98 2.31
N LYS A 124 -21.51 -15.04 2.82
CA LYS A 124 -22.60 -14.20 2.31
C LYS A 124 -22.23 -12.71 2.38
N GLY A 125 -22.42 -12.00 1.27
CA GLY A 125 -22.14 -10.57 1.14
C GLY A 125 -20.82 -10.22 0.46
N GLU A 126 -19.96 -11.20 0.22
CA GLU A 126 -18.77 -11.02 -0.62
C GLU A 126 -19.16 -10.95 -2.10
N LYS A 127 -18.47 -10.09 -2.85
CA LYS A 127 -18.64 -9.90 -4.29
C LYS A 127 -17.29 -9.84 -5.00
N GLU A 128 -17.21 -10.37 -6.21
CA GLU A 128 -15.98 -10.25 -7.03
C GLU A 128 -15.64 -8.79 -7.34
N ASP A 129 -16.64 -7.98 -7.64
CA ASP A 129 -16.52 -6.52 -7.84
C ASP A 129 -17.35 -5.78 -6.78
N PRO A 130 -16.84 -5.65 -5.53
CA PRO A 130 -17.60 -5.03 -4.44
C PRO A 130 -17.83 -3.53 -4.66
N LEU A 131 -17.01 -2.90 -5.49
CA LEU A 131 -17.05 -1.46 -5.78
C LEU A 131 -17.88 -1.14 -7.03
N ASP A 132 -18.45 -2.16 -7.71
CA ASP A 132 -19.20 -2.03 -8.98
C ASP A 132 -18.39 -1.23 -10.04
N GLU A 133 -17.05 -1.43 -10.09
CA GLU A 133 -16.19 -0.74 -11.08
C GLU A 133 -16.67 -1.01 -12.52
N GLY A 134 -17.21 -2.19 -12.80
CA GLY A 134 -17.78 -2.54 -14.10
C GLY A 134 -18.91 -1.62 -14.52
N LYS A 135 -19.80 -1.24 -13.59
CA LYS A 135 -20.92 -0.31 -13.83
C LYS A 135 -20.43 1.10 -14.19
N TYR A 136 -19.31 1.51 -13.62
CA TYR A 136 -18.72 2.84 -13.82
C TYR A 136 -17.60 2.85 -14.87
N SER A 137 -17.50 1.81 -15.70
CA SER A 137 -16.50 1.69 -16.77
C SER A 137 -17.13 1.98 -18.15
N PRO A 138 -17.22 3.25 -18.56
CA PRO A 138 -17.86 3.66 -19.81
C PRO A 138 -17.07 3.21 -21.04
N VAL A 139 -15.76 3.08 -20.91
CA VAL A 139 -14.85 2.52 -21.91
C VAL A 139 -13.85 1.58 -21.22
N PRO A 140 -13.22 0.63 -21.94
CA PRO A 140 -12.20 -0.22 -21.35
C PRO A 140 -11.12 0.59 -20.62
N ASN A 141 -10.72 0.09 -19.46
CA ASN A 141 -9.64 0.65 -18.63
C ASN A 141 -9.93 1.99 -17.92
N ILE A 142 -11.11 2.58 -18.09
CA ILE A 142 -11.54 3.77 -17.34
C ILE A 142 -12.62 3.38 -16.34
N VAL A 143 -12.47 3.83 -15.09
CA VAL A 143 -13.54 3.82 -14.09
C VAL A 143 -13.82 5.27 -13.69
N HIS A 144 -14.99 5.77 -14.09
CA HIS A 144 -15.42 7.16 -13.85
C HIS A 144 -16.63 7.17 -12.91
N ARG A 145 -16.36 7.14 -11.59
CA ARG A 145 -17.41 7.12 -10.56
C ARG A 145 -17.62 8.49 -9.91
N TYR A 146 -16.55 9.26 -9.74
CA TYR A 146 -16.61 10.59 -9.15
C TYR A 146 -16.69 11.68 -10.21
N PRO A 147 -17.38 12.80 -9.94
CA PRO A 147 -17.63 13.82 -10.97
C PRO A 147 -16.36 14.39 -11.60
N ASP A 148 -15.28 14.54 -10.82
CA ASP A 148 -14.09 15.31 -11.19
C ASP A 148 -12.84 14.46 -11.43
N ARG A 149 -12.95 13.12 -11.33
CA ARG A 149 -11.77 12.25 -11.44
C ARG A 149 -12.09 10.87 -11.96
N ALA A 150 -11.13 10.32 -12.70
CA ALA A 150 -11.19 8.98 -13.24
C ALA A 150 -10.01 8.12 -12.79
N LEU A 151 -10.27 6.82 -12.70
CA LEU A 151 -9.25 5.80 -12.52
C LEU A 151 -8.90 5.21 -13.89
N PHE A 152 -7.63 5.19 -14.24
CA PHE A 152 -7.12 4.63 -15.49
C PHE A 152 -6.33 3.36 -15.19
N LEU A 153 -6.87 2.21 -15.58
CA LEU A 153 -6.29 0.88 -15.38
C LEU A 153 -5.37 0.55 -16.56
N VAL A 154 -4.07 0.86 -16.44
CA VAL A 154 -3.11 0.77 -17.56
C VAL A 154 -2.47 -0.61 -17.72
N THR A 155 -2.63 -1.48 -16.74
CA THR A 155 -2.10 -2.86 -16.75
C THR A 155 -2.91 -3.76 -15.81
N ASN A 156 -2.90 -5.07 -16.04
CA ASN A 156 -3.43 -6.07 -15.12
C ASN A 156 -2.31 -6.87 -14.39
N SER A 157 -1.06 -6.52 -14.62
CA SER A 157 0.11 -7.17 -14.00
C SER A 157 0.53 -6.48 -12.72
N CYS A 158 0.98 -7.28 -11.73
CA CYS A 158 1.69 -6.82 -10.54
C CYS A 158 3.01 -7.57 -10.39
N SER A 159 3.99 -6.95 -9.74
CA SER A 159 5.24 -7.61 -9.35
C SER A 159 5.03 -8.61 -8.21
N THR A 160 4.03 -8.36 -7.35
CA THR A 160 3.64 -9.20 -6.21
C THR A 160 2.13 -9.11 -6.03
N TYR A 161 1.45 -10.23 -5.83
CA TYR A 161 -0.01 -10.27 -5.65
C TYR A 161 -0.38 -10.26 -4.17
N CYS A 162 -1.03 -9.17 -3.75
CA CYS A 162 -1.60 -9.05 -2.39
C CYS A 162 -2.82 -9.96 -2.26
N ARG A 163 -2.89 -10.79 -1.22
CA ARG A 163 -4.00 -11.75 -1.02
C ARG A 163 -5.34 -11.09 -0.70
N TYR A 164 -5.33 -9.82 -0.32
CA TYR A 164 -6.50 -8.98 -0.03
C TYR A 164 -6.84 -8.01 -1.18
N CYS A 165 -6.46 -8.32 -2.41
CA CYS A 165 -6.58 -7.41 -3.54
C CYS A 165 -8.04 -7.26 -3.98
N THR A 166 -8.61 -6.05 -3.86
CA THR A 166 -9.97 -5.70 -4.31
C THR A 166 -10.23 -6.04 -5.78
N ARG A 167 -9.17 -5.97 -6.62
CA ARG A 167 -9.23 -6.28 -8.05
C ARG A 167 -8.70 -7.68 -8.40
N SER A 168 -8.72 -8.63 -7.45
CA SER A 168 -8.28 -10.01 -7.69
C SER A 168 -8.98 -10.67 -8.87
N HIS A 169 -10.24 -10.28 -9.15
CA HIS A 169 -11.03 -10.75 -10.28
C HIS A 169 -10.55 -10.25 -11.66
N LYS A 170 -9.76 -9.14 -11.70
CA LYS A 170 -9.21 -8.55 -12.94
C LYS A 170 -7.72 -8.80 -13.09
N VAL A 171 -7.00 -8.76 -11.97
CA VAL A 171 -5.54 -8.88 -11.95
C VAL A 171 -5.14 -10.31 -12.33
N SER A 172 -4.18 -10.45 -13.24
CA SER A 172 -3.58 -11.73 -13.66
C SER A 172 -4.52 -12.70 -14.41
N LYS A 173 -5.73 -12.30 -14.81
CA LYS A 173 -6.58 -13.11 -15.69
C LYS A 173 -6.20 -12.88 -17.15
N GLU A 174 -5.99 -13.96 -17.91
CA GLU A 174 -5.58 -13.90 -19.32
C GLU A 174 -6.62 -13.23 -20.22
N ASP A 175 -7.90 -13.37 -19.90
CA ASP A 175 -9.02 -12.76 -20.62
C ASP A 175 -9.10 -11.24 -20.45
N HIS A 176 -8.48 -10.70 -19.42
CA HIS A 176 -8.31 -9.26 -19.24
C HIS A 176 -6.99 -8.84 -19.87
N ILE A 177 -7.00 -8.67 -21.18
CA ILE A 177 -5.86 -8.29 -22.01
C ILE A 177 -5.08 -7.17 -21.32
N THR A 178 -3.77 -7.39 -21.20
CA THR A 178 -2.81 -6.33 -20.89
C THR A 178 -3.21 -5.11 -21.67
N ALA A 179 -3.51 -3.98 -21.00
CA ALA A 179 -4.01 -2.81 -21.69
C ALA A 179 -3.05 -2.44 -22.83
N THR A 180 -3.51 -2.63 -24.05
CA THR A 180 -2.72 -2.33 -25.24
C THR A 180 -2.70 -0.82 -25.48
N GLN A 181 -1.73 -0.34 -26.23
CA GLN A 181 -1.68 1.08 -26.59
C GLN A 181 -3.00 1.55 -27.23
N SER A 182 -3.67 0.73 -28.06
CA SER A 182 -4.95 1.07 -28.64
C SER A 182 -6.09 1.18 -27.63
N GLN A 183 -6.04 0.42 -26.54
CA GLN A 183 -6.99 0.54 -25.42
C GLN A 183 -6.70 1.79 -24.57
N TRP A 184 -5.42 2.14 -24.38
CA TRP A 184 -5.06 3.39 -23.72
C TRP A 184 -5.56 4.60 -24.51
N GLU A 185 -5.46 4.57 -25.86
CA GLU A 185 -5.99 5.67 -26.70
C GLU A 185 -7.49 5.89 -26.49
N LYS A 186 -8.30 4.83 -26.38
CA LYS A 186 -9.73 4.96 -26.05
C LYS A 186 -9.93 5.61 -24.67
N GLY A 187 -9.09 5.28 -23.71
CA GLY A 187 -9.09 5.89 -22.38
C GLY A 187 -8.75 7.38 -22.44
N PHE A 188 -7.71 7.77 -23.19
CA PHE A 188 -7.34 9.17 -23.37
C PHE A 188 -8.44 9.95 -24.07
N GLN A 189 -9.01 9.43 -25.17
CA GLN A 189 -10.15 10.05 -25.86
C GLN A 189 -11.36 10.24 -24.93
N TYR A 190 -11.62 9.27 -24.05
CA TYR A 190 -12.68 9.43 -23.06
C TYR A 190 -12.39 10.61 -22.13
N VAL A 191 -11.18 10.69 -21.56
CA VAL A 191 -10.78 11.81 -20.70
C VAL A 191 -10.81 13.13 -21.45
N GLU A 192 -10.30 13.19 -22.68
CA GLU A 192 -10.33 14.40 -23.55
C GLU A 192 -11.75 14.93 -23.77
N ASN A 193 -12.74 14.03 -23.91
CA ASN A 193 -14.15 14.39 -24.16
C ASN A 193 -14.94 14.69 -22.87
N HIS A 194 -14.32 14.60 -21.68
CA HIS A 194 -14.96 14.83 -20.40
C HIS A 194 -14.18 15.88 -19.60
N PRO A 195 -14.40 17.19 -19.89
CA PRO A 195 -13.62 18.28 -19.27
C PRO A 195 -13.85 18.43 -17.77
N GLU A 196 -14.86 17.79 -17.21
CA GLU A 196 -15.06 17.68 -15.76
C GLU A 196 -13.99 16.81 -15.07
N ILE A 197 -13.30 15.91 -15.80
CA ILE A 197 -12.23 15.06 -15.27
C ILE A 197 -10.94 15.87 -15.16
N ARG A 198 -10.65 16.40 -14.00
CA ARG A 198 -9.45 17.20 -13.71
C ARG A 198 -8.33 16.38 -13.05
N ASP A 199 -8.63 15.20 -12.55
CA ASP A 199 -7.72 14.34 -11.79
C ASP A 199 -7.78 12.91 -12.33
N VAL A 200 -6.64 12.39 -12.77
CA VAL A 200 -6.53 11.02 -13.30
C VAL A 200 -5.60 10.19 -12.42
N ILE A 201 -6.14 9.06 -11.94
CA ILE A 201 -5.38 8.09 -11.14
C ILE A 201 -4.94 6.94 -12.05
N ILE A 202 -3.66 6.85 -12.32
CA ILE A 202 -3.04 5.73 -13.03
C ILE A 202 -2.90 4.56 -12.05
N SER A 203 -3.48 3.41 -12.41
CA SER A 203 -3.54 2.21 -11.58
C SER A 203 -3.69 0.96 -12.47
N GLY A 204 -4.33 -0.10 -11.95
CA GLY A 204 -4.59 -1.34 -12.68
C GLY A 204 -4.28 -2.55 -11.81
N GLY A 205 -3.37 -3.42 -12.28
CA GLY A 205 -2.47 -4.17 -11.44
C GLY A 205 -1.53 -3.15 -10.74
N ASP A 206 -0.27 -3.13 -11.10
CA ASP A 206 0.63 -2.08 -10.61
C ASP A 206 1.29 -1.37 -11.80
N PRO A 207 1.02 -0.07 -12.03
CA PRO A 207 1.48 0.66 -13.20
C PRO A 207 3.00 0.75 -13.30
N LEU A 208 3.74 0.66 -12.18
CA LEU A 208 5.20 0.70 -12.21
C LEU A 208 5.83 -0.62 -12.68
N THR A 209 5.03 -1.64 -13.02
CA THR A 209 5.51 -2.83 -13.75
C THR A 209 5.68 -2.59 -15.25
N LEU A 210 5.15 -1.49 -15.77
CA LEU A 210 5.36 -1.06 -17.15
C LEU A 210 6.79 -0.57 -17.36
N ARG A 211 7.25 -0.60 -18.62
CA ARG A 211 8.55 -0.01 -19.01
C ARG A 211 8.51 1.51 -18.94
N ASP A 212 9.69 2.12 -18.86
CA ASP A 212 9.83 3.58 -18.75
C ASP A 212 9.21 4.31 -19.95
N ASP A 213 9.42 3.79 -21.17
CA ASP A 213 8.83 4.34 -22.40
C ASP A 213 7.29 4.32 -22.39
N GLN A 214 6.70 3.28 -21.81
CA GLN A 214 5.25 3.15 -21.66
C GLN A 214 4.71 4.11 -20.60
N ILE A 215 5.39 4.22 -19.46
CA ILE A 215 5.02 5.17 -18.40
C ILE A 215 5.11 6.60 -18.93
N GLU A 216 6.22 6.96 -19.60
CA GLU A 216 6.40 8.30 -20.17
C GLU A 216 5.33 8.61 -21.22
N TYR A 217 4.98 7.63 -22.06
CA TYR A 217 3.91 7.78 -23.04
C TYR A 217 2.57 8.13 -22.38
N ILE A 218 2.19 7.37 -21.33
CA ILE A 218 0.93 7.60 -20.60
C ILE A 218 0.93 8.99 -19.94
N LEU A 219 2.00 9.34 -19.25
CA LEU A 219 2.13 10.64 -18.57
C LEU A 219 2.05 11.80 -19.56
N ARG A 220 2.76 11.70 -20.69
CA ARG A 220 2.74 12.71 -21.76
C ARG A 220 1.35 12.87 -22.36
N ARG A 221 0.65 11.76 -22.67
CA ARG A 221 -0.71 11.81 -23.22
C ARG A 221 -1.68 12.49 -22.26
N LEU A 222 -1.66 12.12 -20.97
CA LEU A 222 -2.51 12.77 -19.98
C LEU A 222 -2.16 14.24 -19.76
N ARG A 223 -0.88 14.61 -19.76
CA ARG A 223 -0.46 15.98 -19.52
C ARG A 223 -0.77 16.92 -20.70
N ASN A 224 -0.95 16.37 -21.90
CA ASN A 224 -1.39 17.12 -23.09
C ASN A 224 -2.91 17.39 -23.09
N ILE A 225 -3.66 16.81 -22.19
CA ILE A 225 -5.09 17.11 -22.02
C ILE A 225 -5.21 18.34 -21.11
N GLU A 226 -5.66 19.47 -21.65
CA GLU A 226 -5.58 20.79 -20.99
C GLU A 226 -6.27 20.83 -19.63
N HIS A 227 -7.42 20.20 -19.48
CA HIS A 227 -8.20 20.19 -18.24
C HIS A 227 -7.71 19.19 -17.19
N VAL A 228 -6.74 18.30 -17.50
CA VAL A 228 -6.14 17.40 -16.52
C VAL A 228 -5.10 18.14 -15.69
N GLU A 229 -5.49 18.54 -14.50
CA GLU A 229 -4.64 19.31 -13.58
C GLU A 229 -3.72 18.41 -12.78
N ILE A 230 -4.24 17.27 -12.30
CA ILE A 230 -3.55 16.36 -11.38
C ILE A 230 -3.44 14.96 -12.00
N ILE A 231 -2.23 14.41 -11.97
CA ILE A 231 -2.00 12.98 -12.25
C ILE A 231 -1.55 12.32 -10.96
N ARG A 232 -2.10 11.15 -10.67
CA ARG A 232 -1.70 10.34 -9.51
C ARG A 232 -1.34 8.93 -9.95
N ILE A 233 -0.37 8.30 -9.27
CA ILE A 233 -0.01 6.90 -9.46
C ILE A 233 -0.31 6.15 -8.16
N GLY A 234 -1.10 5.07 -8.25
CA GLY A 234 -1.32 4.12 -7.16
C GLY A 234 -0.44 2.89 -7.36
N THR A 235 0.45 2.57 -6.41
CA THR A 235 1.44 1.50 -6.57
C THR A 235 1.84 0.86 -5.24
N LYS A 236 2.29 -0.38 -5.28
CA LYS A 236 3.00 -1.06 -4.19
C LYS A 236 4.48 -1.33 -4.54
N VAL A 237 4.87 -1.06 -5.77
CA VAL A 237 6.22 -1.33 -6.28
C VAL A 237 7.35 -0.75 -5.40
N PRO A 238 7.31 0.48 -4.86
CA PRO A 238 8.38 0.95 -3.97
C PRO A 238 8.61 0.07 -2.75
N VAL A 239 7.59 -0.71 -2.33
CA VAL A 239 7.62 -1.60 -1.16
C VAL A 239 8.06 -3.00 -1.53
N VAL A 240 7.59 -3.55 -2.65
CA VAL A 240 7.81 -4.96 -3.04
C VAL A 240 8.89 -5.12 -4.12
N LEU A 241 9.32 -4.03 -4.73
CA LEU A 241 10.33 -3.97 -5.79
C LEU A 241 11.03 -2.61 -5.81
N PRO A 242 11.69 -2.18 -4.71
CA PRO A 242 12.28 -0.83 -4.60
C PRO A 242 13.31 -0.53 -5.69
N MET A 243 14.00 -1.54 -6.25
CA MET A 243 14.96 -1.41 -7.35
C MET A 243 14.34 -0.85 -8.64
N ARG A 244 13.00 -0.88 -8.76
CA ARG A 244 12.28 -0.27 -9.88
C ARG A 244 12.33 1.24 -9.87
N ILE A 245 12.58 1.84 -8.73
CA ILE A 245 12.70 3.29 -8.60
C ILE A 245 14.13 3.69 -8.97
N THR A 246 14.36 3.83 -10.26
CA THR A 246 15.66 4.20 -10.84
C THR A 246 15.75 5.71 -11.05
N LYS A 247 16.97 6.20 -11.30
CA LYS A 247 17.18 7.60 -11.64
C LYS A 247 16.46 7.97 -12.94
N GLU A 248 16.50 7.09 -13.95
CA GLU A 248 15.84 7.29 -15.24
C GLU A 248 14.34 7.46 -15.07
N LEU A 249 13.69 6.59 -14.26
CA LEU A 249 12.27 6.69 -13.98
C LEU A 249 11.94 8.00 -13.24
N THR A 250 12.72 8.38 -12.23
CA THR A 250 12.48 9.62 -11.50
C THR A 250 12.71 10.85 -12.35
N ASP A 251 13.66 10.82 -13.28
CA ASP A 251 13.89 11.91 -14.25
C ASP A 251 12.72 12.03 -15.27
N ILE A 252 12.06 10.93 -15.60
CA ILE A 252 10.78 10.96 -16.35
C ILE A 252 9.72 11.68 -15.53
N PHE A 253 9.51 11.26 -14.27
CA PHE A 253 8.47 11.85 -13.42
C PHE A 253 8.59 13.36 -13.24
N LYS A 254 9.81 13.88 -13.13
CA LYS A 254 10.09 15.33 -13.01
C LYS A 254 9.51 16.16 -14.16
N LYS A 255 9.31 15.57 -15.33
CA LYS A 255 8.81 16.29 -16.52
C LYS A 255 7.29 16.51 -16.49
N TYR A 256 6.54 15.78 -15.60
CA TYR A 256 5.09 15.70 -15.69
C TYR A 256 4.37 16.14 -14.40
N HIS A 257 4.94 17.11 -13.67
CA HIS A 257 4.26 17.72 -12.52
C HIS A 257 3.01 18.53 -12.92
N PRO A 258 2.00 18.65 -12.02
CA PRO A 258 1.90 18.03 -10.70
C PRO A 258 1.58 16.52 -10.78
N LEU A 259 2.48 15.71 -10.25
CA LEU A 259 2.35 14.25 -10.17
C LEU A 259 2.44 13.82 -8.71
N PHE A 260 1.44 13.06 -8.24
CA PHE A 260 1.38 12.52 -6.88
C PHE A 260 1.51 11.01 -6.89
N MET A 261 2.01 10.43 -5.80
CA MET A 261 2.10 8.98 -5.68
C MET A 261 1.48 8.49 -4.38
N SER A 262 0.59 7.49 -4.50
CA SER A 262 -0.01 6.78 -3.38
C SER A 262 0.61 5.38 -3.29
N ILE A 263 1.37 5.13 -2.22
CA ILE A 263 2.13 3.90 -2.03
C ILE A 263 1.41 2.99 -1.02
N HIS A 264 1.23 1.72 -1.36
CA HIS A 264 0.64 0.72 -0.47
C HIS A 264 1.67 0.19 0.53
N PHE A 265 1.51 0.57 1.80
CA PHE A 265 2.22 0.00 2.94
C PHE A 265 1.26 -0.81 3.81
N THR A 266 1.72 -1.93 4.33
CA THR A 266 0.91 -2.82 5.17
C THR A 266 1.43 -2.90 6.60
N HIS A 267 2.75 -2.89 6.80
CA HIS A 267 3.38 -3.17 8.09
C HIS A 267 4.70 -2.40 8.25
N PRO A 268 5.10 -1.98 9.48
CA PRO A 268 6.36 -1.26 9.70
C PRO A 268 7.62 -2.03 9.26
N ASN A 269 7.60 -3.35 9.21
CA ASN A 269 8.71 -4.15 8.70
C ASN A 269 8.95 -4.02 7.19
N GLU A 270 8.05 -3.39 6.45
CA GLU A 270 8.25 -3.03 5.04
C GLU A 270 9.15 -1.79 4.87
N LEU A 271 9.47 -1.08 5.95
CA LEU A 271 10.31 0.14 5.93
C LEU A 271 11.81 -0.21 5.94
N THR A 272 12.26 -0.93 4.93
CA THR A 272 13.68 -1.33 4.78
C THR A 272 14.54 -0.19 4.24
N PRO A 273 15.88 -0.30 4.32
CA PRO A 273 16.78 0.70 3.71
C PRO A 273 16.54 0.92 2.21
N GLU A 274 16.22 -0.15 1.46
CA GLU A 274 15.93 -0.07 0.02
C GLU A 274 14.63 0.69 -0.25
N VAL A 275 13.59 0.45 0.55
CA VAL A 275 12.31 1.19 0.48
C VAL A 275 12.51 2.65 0.84
N GLN A 276 13.31 2.94 1.88
CA GLN A 276 13.67 4.31 2.25
C GLN A 276 14.39 5.03 1.11
N LEU A 277 15.35 4.37 0.46
CA LEU A 277 16.06 4.93 -0.69
C LEU A 277 15.09 5.25 -1.83
N ALA A 278 14.23 4.29 -2.20
CA ALA A 278 13.25 4.45 -3.26
C ALA A 278 12.29 5.62 -2.98
N CYS A 279 11.74 5.72 -1.76
CA CYS A 279 10.86 6.82 -1.37
C CYS A 279 11.59 8.18 -1.37
N ASN A 280 12.85 8.23 -0.91
CA ASN A 280 13.63 9.45 -0.96
C ASN A 280 13.91 9.89 -2.40
N MET A 281 14.26 8.98 -3.31
CA MET A 281 14.46 9.31 -4.74
C MET A 281 13.19 9.90 -5.38
N LEU A 282 12.02 9.35 -5.06
CA LEU A 282 10.73 9.89 -5.51
C LEU A 282 10.46 11.28 -4.93
N ALA A 283 10.69 11.46 -3.63
CA ALA A 283 10.50 12.74 -2.96
C ALA A 283 11.50 13.81 -3.45
N ASP A 284 12.76 13.44 -3.74
CA ASP A 284 13.77 14.31 -4.33
C ASP A 284 13.43 14.69 -5.78
N ALA A 285 12.68 13.84 -6.47
CA ALA A 285 12.10 14.17 -7.77
C ALA A 285 10.91 15.15 -7.67
N GLY A 286 10.55 15.62 -6.48
CA GLY A 286 9.45 16.55 -6.25
C GLY A 286 8.06 15.89 -6.21
N ILE A 287 7.99 14.56 -6.08
CA ILE A 287 6.71 13.82 -6.04
C ILE A 287 6.16 13.83 -4.59
N PRO A 288 4.99 14.44 -4.33
CA PRO A 288 4.32 14.28 -3.05
C PRO A 288 3.89 12.82 -2.84
N LEU A 289 4.35 12.23 -1.72
CA LEU A 289 4.12 10.83 -1.39
C LEU A 289 3.04 10.69 -0.31
N GLY A 290 2.04 9.86 -0.58
CA GLY A 290 1.04 9.44 0.39
C GLY A 290 1.05 7.93 0.57
N SER A 291 0.75 7.42 1.78
CA SER A 291 0.55 6.00 1.99
C SER A 291 -0.93 5.62 1.96
N GLN A 292 -1.20 4.45 1.41
CA GLN A 292 -2.47 3.76 1.54
C GLN A 292 -2.21 2.44 2.24
N SER A 293 -3.00 2.13 3.27
CA SER A 293 -2.94 0.87 4.01
C SER A 293 -4.31 0.25 4.06
N VAL A 294 -4.40 -1.07 3.96
CA VAL A 294 -5.63 -1.80 4.24
C VAL A 294 -5.54 -2.32 5.67
N LEU A 295 -6.60 -2.16 6.46
CA LEU A 295 -6.72 -2.69 7.81
C LEU A 295 -6.99 -4.19 7.74
N LEU A 296 -6.06 -5.00 8.25
CA LEU A 296 -6.04 -6.45 8.10
C LEU A 296 -5.93 -7.14 9.46
N LYS A 297 -6.89 -7.99 9.75
CA LYS A 297 -7.01 -8.76 11.01
C LYS A 297 -5.78 -9.63 11.25
N GLY A 298 -5.19 -9.49 12.44
CA GLY A 298 -4.01 -10.22 12.86
C GLY A 298 -2.74 -9.88 12.09
N ILE A 299 -2.70 -8.70 11.42
CA ILE A 299 -1.54 -8.22 10.66
C ILE A 299 -1.15 -6.83 11.11
N ASN A 300 -2.06 -5.86 11.00
CA ASN A 300 -1.81 -4.47 11.37
C ASN A 300 -2.95 -3.85 12.19
N ASP A 301 -3.79 -4.65 12.79
CA ASP A 301 -5.02 -4.29 13.50
C ASP A 301 -4.79 -3.78 14.93
N SER A 302 -3.70 -3.04 15.16
CA SER A 302 -3.43 -2.42 16.45
C SER A 302 -2.91 -1.00 16.33
N VAL A 303 -3.21 -0.18 17.36
CA VAL A 303 -2.72 1.20 17.50
C VAL A 303 -1.19 1.25 17.41
N GLU A 304 -0.50 0.32 18.08
CA GLU A 304 0.96 0.33 18.15
C GLU A 304 1.61 0.05 16.78
N ILE A 305 1.08 -0.90 16.00
CA ILE A 305 1.58 -1.18 14.65
C ILE A 305 1.41 0.04 13.76
N PHE A 306 0.23 0.69 13.75
CA PHE A 306 0.01 1.91 12.95
C PHE A 306 0.83 3.09 13.46
N ARG A 307 1.05 3.22 14.77
CA ARG A 307 1.92 4.26 15.34
C ARG A 307 3.35 4.12 14.82
N ARG A 308 3.91 2.90 14.87
CA ARG A 308 5.25 2.59 14.35
C ARG A 308 5.32 2.80 12.84
N LEU A 309 4.34 2.27 12.08
CA LEU A 309 4.28 2.44 10.63
C LEU A 309 4.24 3.93 10.25
N ASN A 310 3.31 4.68 10.81
CA ASN A 310 3.08 6.07 10.42
C ASN A 310 4.24 7.00 10.81
N LYS A 311 4.85 6.80 12.00
CA LYS A 311 6.09 7.52 12.37
C LYS A 311 7.24 7.18 11.42
N GLY A 312 7.38 5.89 11.05
CA GLY A 312 8.38 5.44 10.09
C GLY A 312 8.15 6.01 8.69
N LEU A 313 6.92 6.05 8.22
CA LEU A 313 6.55 6.66 6.93
C LEU A 313 6.96 8.13 6.85
N LEU A 314 6.72 8.92 7.92
CA LEU A 314 7.15 10.32 7.95
C LEU A 314 8.68 10.47 7.87
N LYS A 315 9.44 9.56 8.50
CA LYS A 315 10.92 9.56 8.42
C LYS A 315 11.43 9.35 6.99
N ILE A 316 10.68 8.62 6.15
CA ILE A 316 10.99 8.40 4.73
C ILE A 316 10.19 9.33 3.79
N ARG A 317 9.64 10.43 4.32
CA ARG A 317 8.93 11.48 3.57
C ARG A 317 7.64 11.03 2.89
N VAL A 318 6.99 9.99 3.42
CA VAL A 318 5.68 9.50 2.98
C VAL A 318 4.63 9.90 4.01
N ARG A 319 3.62 10.68 3.59
CA ARG A 319 2.52 11.08 4.48
C ARG A 319 1.49 9.95 4.61
N PRO A 320 1.15 9.47 5.81
CA PRO A 320 -0.03 8.62 6.02
C PRO A 320 -1.29 9.30 5.47
N TYR A 321 -1.97 8.67 4.50
CA TYR A 321 -3.10 9.26 3.81
C TYR A 321 -4.40 8.53 4.13
N TYR A 322 -4.50 7.22 3.79
CA TYR A 322 -5.68 6.42 4.07
C TYR A 322 -5.36 5.13 4.81
N ILE A 323 -6.27 4.75 5.73
CA ILE A 323 -6.49 3.37 6.15
C ILE A 323 -7.83 2.94 5.55
N TYR A 324 -7.84 1.89 4.73
CA TYR A 324 -9.05 1.31 4.17
C TYR A 324 -9.54 0.16 5.05
N GLN A 325 -10.82 0.11 5.33
CA GLN A 325 -11.45 -1.14 5.75
C GLN A 325 -11.25 -2.17 4.62
N CYS A 326 -10.92 -3.42 4.97
CA CYS A 326 -10.75 -4.48 3.98
C CYS A 326 -12.07 -4.75 3.26
N ASP A 327 -12.04 -4.72 1.91
CA ASP A 327 -13.22 -4.91 1.07
C ASP A 327 -13.76 -6.36 1.15
N PRO A 328 -15.08 -6.54 1.04
CA PRO A 328 -15.72 -7.86 1.08
C PRO A 328 -15.62 -8.58 -0.27
N ILE A 329 -14.40 -9.05 -0.60
CA ILE A 329 -14.13 -9.89 -1.77
C ILE A 329 -14.10 -11.37 -1.39
N PRO A 330 -14.37 -12.31 -2.31
CA PRO A 330 -14.28 -13.74 -2.04
C PRO A 330 -12.91 -14.12 -1.46
N GLY A 331 -12.92 -14.86 -0.35
CA GLY A 331 -11.71 -15.29 0.34
C GLY A 331 -11.05 -14.25 1.25
N SER A 332 -11.65 -13.07 1.47
CA SER A 332 -11.08 -12.02 2.32
C SER A 332 -11.58 -12.03 3.77
N GLU A 333 -12.51 -12.89 4.13
CA GLU A 333 -13.13 -12.90 5.47
C GLU A 333 -12.10 -12.89 6.61
N HIS A 334 -11.10 -13.73 6.50
CA HIS A 334 -10.06 -13.88 7.51
C HIS A 334 -9.15 -12.65 7.69
N PHE A 335 -9.21 -11.69 6.75
CA PHE A 335 -8.52 -10.41 6.81
C PHE A 335 -9.39 -9.27 7.36
N ARG A 336 -10.71 -9.45 7.41
CA ARG A 336 -11.62 -8.37 7.80
C ARG A 336 -11.66 -8.18 9.31
N THR A 337 -11.53 -6.93 9.73
CA THR A 337 -11.67 -6.51 11.13
C THR A 337 -13.07 -5.97 11.38
N ASP A 338 -13.45 -5.89 12.68
CA ASP A 338 -14.53 -5.01 13.08
C ASP A 338 -14.17 -3.54 12.78
N ILE A 339 -15.18 -2.74 12.42
CA ILE A 339 -15.03 -1.29 12.14
C ILE A 339 -14.50 -0.55 13.37
N GLN A 340 -14.90 -0.98 14.56
CA GLN A 340 -14.46 -0.38 15.82
C GLN A 340 -12.94 -0.40 15.97
N VAL A 341 -12.26 -1.44 15.47
CA VAL A 341 -10.78 -1.52 15.47
C VAL A 341 -10.17 -0.34 14.72
N GLY A 342 -10.71 0.01 13.56
CA GLY A 342 -10.24 1.17 12.78
C GLY A 342 -10.47 2.50 13.51
N LEU A 343 -11.62 2.66 14.14
CA LEU A 343 -11.94 3.84 14.96
C LEU A 343 -11.01 3.95 16.17
N ASP A 344 -10.74 2.84 16.85
CA ASP A 344 -9.82 2.79 18.01
C ASP A 344 -8.38 3.14 17.59
N ILE A 345 -7.95 2.69 16.41
CA ILE A 345 -6.64 3.06 15.85
C ILE A 345 -6.57 4.57 15.64
N ILE A 346 -7.57 5.19 15.00
CA ILE A 346 -7.58 6.65 14.80
C ILE A 346 -7.59 7.39 16.14
N LYS A 347 -8.39 6.94 17.10
CA LYS A 347 -8.45 7.50 18.46
C LYS A 347 -7.09 7.39 19.15
N GLY A 348 -6.46 6.21 19.08
CA GLY A 348 -5.15 5.95 19.72
C GLY A 348 -3.95 6.62 19.03
N LEU A 349 -4.09 7.12 17.81
CA LEU A 349 -3.08 7.91 17.12
C LEU A 349 -3.23 9.41 17.43
N ARG A 350 -4.46 9.91 17.47
CA ARG A 350 -4.74 11.34 17.64
C ARG A 350 -4.38 11.80 19.06
N GLY A 351 -3.54 12.84 19.15
CA GLY A 351 -2.99 13.35 20.41
C GLY A 351 -1.73 12.62 20.90
N PHE A 352 -1.44 11.40 20.39
CA PHE A 352 -0.25 10.61 20.77
C PHE A 352 0.84 10.58 19.70
N THR A 353 0.60 11.23 18.57
CA THR A 353 1.57 11.42 17.48
C THR A 353 1.27 12.72 16.74
N SER A 354 2.19 13.14 15.84
CA SER A 354 1.97 14.31 14.97
C SER A 354 0.68 14.18 14.18
N GLY A 355 -0.06 15.26 13.97
CA GLY A 355 -1.23 15.29 13.08
C GLY A 355 -0.92 14.81 11.65
N TYR A 356 0.32 14.98 11.18
CA TYR A 356 0.76 14.43 9.89
C TYR A 356 0.81 12.90 9.88
N ALA A 357 0.91 12.25 11.04
CA ALA A 357 0.94 10.79 11.19
C ALA A 357 -0.45 10.17 11.39
N VAL A 358 -1.53 10.98 11.38
CA VAL A 358 -2.90 10.48 11.54
C VAL A 358 -3.59 10.44 10.17
N PRO A 359 -3.78 9.24 9.57
CA PRO A 359 -4.48 9.08 8.31
C PRO A 359 -6.00 9.21 8.48
N GLN A 360 -6.73 9.23 7.36
CA GLN A 360 -8.17 9.04 7.35
C GLN A 360 -8.52 7.56 7.30
N PHE A 361 -9.35 7.08 8.22
CA PHE A 361 -9.96 5.76 8.13
C PHE A 361 -11.19 5.84 7.24
N VAL A 362 -11.30 4.98 6.21
CA VAL A 362 -12.37 5.03 5.22
C VAL A 362 -12.92 3.66 4.90
N ILE A 363 -14.20 3.61 4.59
CA ILE A 363 -14.85 2.48 3.93
C ILE A 363 -15.09 2.88 2.48
N ASP A 364 -14.69 2.03 1.53
CA ASP A 364 -15.17 2.14 0.15
C ASP A 364 -16.55 1.46 0.11
N ALA A 365 -17.62 2.28 0.06
CA ALA A 365 -18.97 1.77 0.21
C ALA A 365 -19.35 0.85 -0.97
N PRO A 366 -19.85 -0.37 -0.68
CA PRO A 366 -20.27 -1.32 -1.70
C PRO A 366 -21.27 -0.72 -2.69
N GLY A 367 -21.28 -1.22 -3.92
CA GLY A 367 -22.20 -0.74 -4.94
C GLY A 367 -21.85 0.63 -5.52
N GLY A 368 -20.57 1.06 -5.36
CA GLY A 368 -20.12 2.33 -5.93
C GLY A 368 -20.47 3.56 -5.11
N GLY A 369 -20.76 3.40 -3.80
CA GLY A 369 -21.10 4.52 -2.92
C GLY A 369 -19.93 5.48 -2.61
N GLY A 370 -18.69 5.11 -2.97
CA GLY A 370 -17.50 5.93 -2.77
C GLY A 370 -16.87 5.78 -1.39
N LYS A 371 -15.82 6.55 -1.17
CA LYS A 371 -15.07 6.56 0.09
C LYS A 371 -15.79 7.36 1.15
N ILE A 372 -16.21 6.68 2.22
CA ILE A 372 -16.87 7.30 3.37
C ILE A 372 -15.87 7.35 4.52
N PRO A 373 -15.45 8.54 4.97
CA PRO A 373 -14.55 8.68 6.12
C PRO A 373 -15.30 8.37 7.41
N LEU A 374 -14.64 7.58 8.27
CA LEU A 374 -15.12 7.27 9.62
C LEU A 374 -14.17 7.89 10.64
N LEU A 375 -14.75 8.55 11.62
CA LEU A 375 -14.01 9.20 12.70
C LEU A 375 -14.63 8.83 14.06
N PRO A 376 -13.82 8.74 15.13
CA PRO A 376 -14.35 8.75 16.48
C PRO A 376 -15.23 9.98 16.72
N ASN A 377 -16.28 9.82 17.49
CA ASN A 377 -17.15 10.97 17.82
C ASN A 377 -16.50 11.78 18.95
N TYR A 378 -16.09 13.01 18.62
CA TYR A 378 -15.53 13.96 19.57
C TYR A 378 -16.55 15.02 20.04
N VAL A 379 -17.75 15.06 19.44
CA VAL A 379 -18.85 15.94 19.87
C VAL A 379 -19.72 15.12 20.80
N LYS A 380 -19.69 15.47 22.09
CA LYS A 380 -20.51 14.81 23.12
C LYS A 380 -21.95 15.32 23.12
N GLU A 381 -22.10 16.65 23.04
CA GLU A 381 -23.39 17.32 23.13
C GLU A 381 -23.34 18.69 22.44
N ILE A 382 -24.41 19.08 21.77
CA ILE A 382 -24.61 20.43 21.23
C ILE A 382 -25.74 21.10 22.01
N ARG A 383 -25.46 22.23 22.62
CA ARG A 383 -26.40 23.06 23.37
C ARG A 383 -26.60 24.37 22.64
N GLU A 384 -27.57 25.18 23.10
CA GLU A 384 -27.93 26.46 22.45
C GLU A 384 -26.72 27.42 22.28
N ASN A 385 -25.84 27.50 23.30
CA ASN A 385 -24.74 28.49 23.32
C ASN A 385 -23.34 27.85 23.46
N GLU A 386 -23.25 26.52 23.43
CA GLU A 386 -21.97 25.81 23.59
C GLU A 386 -21.99 24.42 22.94
N ILE A 387 -20.82 23.92 22.57
CA ILE A 387 -20.59 22.51 22.21
C ILE A 387 -19.72 21.88 23.29
N ILE A 388 -20.12 20.72 23.79
CA ILE A 388 -19.29 19.90 24.66
C ILE A 388 -18.49 18.91 23.82
N LEU A 389 -17.18 19.03 23.90
CA LEU A 389 -16.21 18.23 23.15
C LEU A 389 -15.41 17.34 24.09
N THR A 390 -15.00 16.17 23.58
CA THR A 390 -14.04 15.29 24.26
C THR A 390 -12.68 15.37 23.56
N ASN A 391 -11.60 15.51 24.32
CA ASN A 391 -10.24 15.46 23.78
C ASN A 391 -9.69 14.03 23.71
N TYR A 392 -8.40 13.87 23.36
CA TYR A 392 -7.71 12.58 23.23
C TYR A 392 -7.52 11.83 24.57
N LEU A 393 -7.73 12.49 25.71
CA LEU A 393 -7.71 11.92 27.06
C LEU A 393 -9.13 11.66 27.61
N ASP A 394 -10.15 11.74 26.76
CA ASP A 394 -11.58 11.65 27.12
C ASP A 394 -12.01 12.72 28.15
N GLN A 395 -11.29 13.85 28.23
CA GLN A 395 -11.66 15.00 29.05
C GLN A 395 -12.59 15.92 28.27
N GLU A 396 -13.57 16.49 28.99
CA GLU A 396 -14.60 17.34 28.40
C GLU A 396 -14.19 18.81 28.40
N TYR A 397 -14.50 19.49 27.31
CA TYR A 397 -14.29 20.92 27.11
C TYR A 397 -15.52 21.55 26.51
N SER A 398 -15.90 22.71 27.04
CA SER A 398 -16.93 23.54 26.43
C SER A 398 -16.30 24.50 25.42
N TYR A 399 -16.91 24.62 24.24
CA TYR A 399 -16.57 25.59 23.23
C TYR A 399 -17.81 26.50 23.00
N PRO A 400 -17.75 27.82 23.22
CA PRO A 400 -18.88 28.71 23.01
C PRO A 400 -19.27 28.81 21.54
N LEU A 401 -20.58 28.94 21.29
CA LEU A 401 -21.18 29.13 19.95
C LEU A 401 -21.51 30.60 19.70
#